data_fea4fb62d645a8e00c29d0427b288e07
#
_entry.id   fea4fb62d645a8e00c29d0427b288e07
#
_cell.length_a   1.000
_cell.length_b   1.000
_cell.length_c   1.000
_cell.angle_alpha   90.00
_cell.angle_beta   90.00
_cell.angle_gamma   90.00
#
_symmetry.space_group_name_H-M   'P 1'
#
loop_
_entity.id
_entity.type
_entity.pdbx_description
1 polymer ?
#
loop_
_entity_poly.entity_id
_entity_poly.type
_entity_poly.pdbx_seq_one_letter_code
_entity_poly.pdbx_strand_id
1 'polypeptide(L)' 'MQIHVVQPGQTLWSIGREYGVLPGLLARFNGLTEPYRLAVGQAILILRPESLYTVQPGD' A
#
# COMPACT_ATOMS: atom_id res chain seq x y z
N MET A 1 2.68 -10.10 4.01
CA MET A 1 3.27 -8.94 3.31
C MET A 1 3.33 -9.23 1.82
N GLN A 2 3.04 -8.24 1.02
CA GLN A 2 3.00 -8.42 -0.42
C GLN A 2 3.66 -7.21 -1.08
N ILE A 3 4.32 -7.43 -2.19
CA ILE A 3 4.95 -6.35 -2.96
C ILE A 3 4.21 -6.24 -4.29
N HIS A 4 3.83 -5.02 -4.65
CA HIS A 4 3.20 -4.73 -5.92
C HIS A 4 4.15 -3.88 -6.77
N VAL A 5 4.35 -4.27 -8.01
CA VAL A 5 5.17 -3.51 -8.94
C VAL A 5 4.25 -2.60 -9.75
N VAL A 6 4.52 -1.30 -9.71
CA VAL A 6 3.67 -0.30 -10.37
C VAL A 6 3.69 -0.49 -11.88
N GLN A 7 2.50 -0.57 -12.48
CA GLN A 7 2.31 -0.69 -13.92
C GLN A 7 1.93 0.66 -14.52
N PRO A 8 2.11 0.83 -15.84
CA PRO A 8 1.73 2.10 -16.48
C PRO A 8 0.27 2.45 -16.19
N GLY A 9 0.03 3.71 -15.88
CA GLY A 9 -1.31 4.21 -15.61
C GLY A 9 -1.84 3.95 -14.22
N GLN A 10 -1.13 3.22 -13.39
CA GLN A 10 -1.57 2.99 -12.02
C GLN A 10 -1.25 4.17 -11.12
N THR A 11 -2.12 4.36 -10.14
CA THR A 11 -1.95 5.37 -9.11
C THR A 11 -2.02 4.70 -7.75
N LEU A 12 -1.64 5.43 -6.72
CA LEU A 12 -1.76 4.91 -5.37
C LEU A 12 -3.22 4.56 -5.05
N TRP A 13 -4.17 5.36 -5.58
CA TRP A 13 -5.60 5.11 -5.41
C TRP A 13 -6.00 3.77 -6.05
N SER A 14 -5.56 3.54 -7.29
CA SER A 14 -5.94 2.31 -7.99
C SER A 14 -5.32 1.09 -7.32
N ILE A 15 -4.08 1.21 -6.87
CA ILE A 15 -3.41 0.11 -6.19
C ILE A 15 -4.10 -0.18 -4.85
N GLY A 16 -4.43 0.87 -4.11
CA GLY A 16 -5.15 0.71 -2.85
C GLY A 16 -6.48 0.02 -3.04
N ARG A 17 -7.21 0.39 -4.09
CA ARG A 17 -8.49 -0.25 -4.41
C ARG A 17 -8.31 -1.73 -4.72
N GLU A 18 -7.26 -2.05 -5.47
CA GLU A 18 -7.00 -3.44 -5.86
C GLU A 18 -6.76 -4.32 -4.64
N TYR A 19 -6.07 -3.82 -3.65
CA TYR A 19 -5.70 -4.61 -2.48
C TYR A 19 -6.58 -4.34 -1.26
N GLY A 20 -7.53 -3.42 -1.38
CA GLY A 20 -8.41 -3.11 -0.27
C GLY A 20 -7.71 -2.35 0.85
N VAL A 21 -6.74 -1.53 0.52
CA VAL A 21 -5.98 -0.73 1.49
C VAL A 21 -6.18 0.75 1.17
N LEU A 22 -6.41 1.55 2.20
CA LEU A 22 -6.56 2.99 2.00
C LEU A 22 -5.26 3.58 1.44
N PRO A 23 -5.36 4.45 0.42
CA PRO A 23 -4.17 5.04 -0.19
C PRO A 23 -3.28 5.76 0.81
N GLY A 24 -3.87 6.43 1.79
CA GLY A 24 -3.09 7.12 2.81
C GLY A 24 -2.23 6.17 3.64
N LEU A 25 -2.76 4.97 3.91
CA LEU A 25 -1.99 3.96 4.63
C LEU A 25 -0.87 3.41 3.76
N LEU A 26 -1.18 3.16 2.47
CA LEU A 26 -0.13 2.72 1.55
C LEU A 26 1.00 3.74 1.50
N ALA A 27 0.67 5.01 1.43
CA ALA A 27 1.68 6.07 1.40
C ALA A 27 2.53 6.04 2.65
N ARG A 28 1.92 5.90 3.80
CA ARG A 28 2.64 5.89 5.07
C ARG A 28 3.58 4.69 5.19
N PHE A 29 3.10 3.52 4.78
CA PHE A 29 3.92 2.31 4.85
C PHE A 29 5.12 2.38 3.91
N ASN A 30 4.99 3.15 2.83
CA ASN A 30 6.04 3.24 1.83
C ASN A 30 6.85 4.53 1.90
N GLY A 31 6.59 5.34 2.92
CA GLY A 31 7.33 6.59 3.08
C GLY A 31 7.04 7.62 2.00
N LEU A 32 5.86 7.57 1.39
CA LEU A 32 5.47 8.49 0.34
C LEU A 32 4.80 9.71 0.93
N THR A 33 5.07 10.86 0.32
CA THR A 33 4.44 12.13 0.69
C THR A 33 3.71 12.70 -0.51
N GLU A 34 2.75 13.59 -0.27
CA GLU A 34 2.03 14.22 -1.36
C GLU A 34 2.94 15.16 -2.16
N PRO A 35 2.77 15.20 -3.49
CA PRO A 35 1.88 14.33 -4.28
C PRO A 35 2.45 12.91 -4.35
N TYR A 36 1.57 11.92 -4.30
CA TYR A 36 2.00 10.52 -4.29
C TYR A 36 2.36 10.10 -5.72
N ARG A 37 3.56 10.43 -6.13
CA ARG A 37 4.03 10.12 -7.48
C ARG A 37 4.68 8.75 -7.49
N LEU A 38 4.24 7.94 -8.43
CA LEU A 38 4.76 6.60 -8.59
C LEU A 38 5.46 6.47 -9.94
N ALA A 39 6.54 5.73 -9.95
CA ALA A 39 7.24 5.41 -11.18
C ALA A 39 6.86 3.99 -11.60
N VAL A 40 6.76 3.77 -12.92
CA VAL A 40 6.55 2.43 -13.44
C VAL A 40 7.73 1.55 -13.01
N GLY A 41 7.42 0.38 -12.49
CA GLY A 41 8.44 -0.53 -12.00
C GLY A 41 8.78 -0.34 -10.52
N GLN A 42 8.24 0.71 -9.90
CA GLN A 42 8.47 0.95 -8.48
C GLN A 42 7.80 -0.15 -7.65
N ALA A 43 8.49 -0.63 -6.63
CA ALA A 43 7.93 -1.62 -5.72
C ALA A 43 7.16 -0.92 -4.60
N ILE A 44 5.92 -1.33 -4.39
CA ILE A 44 5.06 -0.80 -3.34
C ILE A 44 4.78 -1.91 -2.35
N LEU A 45 5.11 -1.64 -1.10
CA LEU A 45 4.86 -2.59 -0.03
C LEU A 45 3.38 -2.56 0.34
N ILE A 46 2.72 -3.70 0.28
CA ILE A 46 1.31 -3.82 0.60
C ILE A 46 1.19 -4.45 1.99
N LEU A 47 0.83 -3.62 2.94
CA LEU A 47 0.53 -4.07 4.30
C LEU A 47 -0.93 -3.76 4.57
N ARG A 48 -1.69 -4.78 4.90
CA ARG A 48 -3.11 -4.60 5.21
C ARG A 48 -3.27 -4.31 6.70
N PRO A 49 -4.26 -3.46 7.06
CA PRO A 49 -4.47 -3.15 8.47
C PRO A 49 -4.64 -4.39 9.34
N GLU A 50 -5.32 -5.41 8.83
CA GLU A 50 -5.51 -6.64 9.61
C GLU A 50 -4.20 -7.38 9.86
N SER A 51 -3.20 -7.17 9.00
CA SER A 51 -1.88 -7.75 9.22
C SER A 51 -1.15 -7.01 10.33
N LEU A 52 -1.37 -5.70 10.42
CA LEU A 52 -0.76 -4.88 11.46
C LEU A 52 -1.46 -5.07 12.80
N TYR A 53 -2.75 -5.34 12.75
CA TYR A 53 -3.57 -5.50 13.95
C TYR A 53 -3.88 -6.96 14.18
N THR A 54 -2.93 -7.82 13.89
CA THR A 54 -3.11 -9.23 14.19
C THR A 54 -3.47 -9.36 15.65
N VAL A 55 -4.69 -9.83 15.88
CA VAL A 55 -5.14 -10.03 17.25
C VAL A 55 -4.44 -11.24 17.80
N GLN A 56 -3.70 -11.02 18.85
CA GLN A 56 -3.06 -12.13 19.54
C GLN A 56 -4.05 -12.72 20.52
N PRO A 57 -4.05 -14.02 20.68
CA PRO A 57 -4.87 -14.61 21.72
C PRO A 57 -4.54 -13.96 23.07
N GLY A 58 -5.55 -13.38 23.68
CA GLY A 58 -5.37 -12.69 24.94
C GLY A 58 -5.10 -11.19 24.83
N ASP A 59 -5.01 -10.68 23.63
CA ASP A 59 -4.87 -9.22 23.43
C ASP A 59 -6.20 -8.53 23.66
#